data_42e63945fa017ca5e520de0cd98135cc
#
_entry.id   42e63945fa017ca5e520de0cd98135cc
#
_cell.length_a   1.000
_cell.length_b   1.000
_cell.length_c   1.000
_cell.angle_alpha   90.00
_cell.angle_beta   90.00
_cell.angle_gamma   90.00
#
_symmetry.space_group_name_H-M   'P 1'
#
loop_
_entity.id
_entity.type
_entity.pdbx_description
1 polymer ?
#
loop_
_entity_poly.entity_id
_entity_poly.type
_entity_poly.pdbx_seq_one_letter_code
_entity_poly.pdbx_strand_id
1 'polypeptide(L)'
;MKRKRKGTRLMSGGLLLIAAALLLACFNLWDEQRAANSAGETLQELEVVCSEQAETTEPGELPDYLLAPDLEMPAVEEDGGDYIGVLELPLLGLELPVMESWSYPDLRVAPCRYSGSAYQDDMVVAAHNYKSHFGRLKELRPGDEVRFTDMEGNVFRYAVAELETLGKYDVEEMKSGGWALTLFTCTYGGQSRVTVRCQAMAEAGA
;
A
#
# COMPACT_ATOMS: atom_id res chain seq x y z
N MET A 1 -25.25 -0.51 54.67
CA MET A 1 -23.95 -0.05 54.13
C MET A 1 -23.38 -0.89 52.95
N LYS A 2 -23.78 -2.14 52.70
CA LYS A 2 -23.23 -2.98 51.60
C LYS A 2 -23.65 -2.55 50.14
N ARG A 3 -24.78 -1.84 49.99
CA ARG A 3 -25.31 -1.44 48.66
C ARG A 3 -24.52 -0.29 47.99
N LYS A 4 -24.03 0.68 48.76
CA LYS A 4 -23.20 1.79 48.28
C LYS A 4 -21.84 1.33 47.75
N ARG A 5 -21.22 0.31 48.35
CA ARG A 5 -19.94 -0.25 47.90
C ARG A 5 -20.00 -0.97 46.55
N LYS A 6 -21.19 -1.57 46.16
CA LYS A 6 -21.37 -2.20 44.85
C LYS A 6 -21.47 -1.15 43.74
N GLY A 7 -22.18 -0.05 43.95
CA GLY A 7 -22.28 1.04 42.97
C GLY A 7 -20.91 1.69 42.68
N THR A 8 -20.12 1.98 43.70
CA THR A 8 -18.77 2.57 43.52
C THR A 8 -17.84 1.63 42.75
N ARG A 9 -17.87 0.32 43.03
CA ARG A 9 -17.07 -0.67 42.26
C ARG A 9 -17.48 -0.76 40.79
N LEU A 10 -18.79 -0.66 40.49
CA LEU A 10 -19.30 -0.65 39.12
C LEU A 10 -18.88 0.63 38.38
N MET A 11 -18.94 1.78 39.04
CA MET A 11 -18.46 3.06 38.50
C MET A 11 -16.94 3.04 38.24
N SER A 12 -16.16 2.53 39.18
CA SER A 12 -14.71 2.42 39.01
C SER A 12 -14.35 1.46 37.87
N GLY A 13 -15.06 0.33 37.74
CA GLY A 13 -14.89 -0.61 36.63
C GLY A 13 -15.25 0.01 35.26
N GLY A 14 -16.34 0.76 35.20
CA GLY A 14 -16.75 1.49 33.98
C GLY A 14 -15.74 2.56 33.59
N LEU A 15 -15.22 3.33 34.56
CA LEU A 15 -14.21 4.35 34.30
C LEU A 15 -12.89 3.74 33.79
N LEU A 16 -12.51 2.57 34.30
CA LEU A 16 -11.31 1.84 33.87
C LEU A 16 -11.45 1.33 32.44
N LEU A 17 -12.62 0.84 32.06
CA LEU A 17 -12.91 0.41 30.68
C LEU A 17 -12.88 1.60 29.70
N ILE A 18 -13.43 2.75 30.10
CA ILE A 18 -13.37 3.98 29.29
C ILE A 18 -11.91 4.43 29.11
N ALA A 19 -11.12 4.43 30.19
CA ALA A 19 -9.71 4.79 30.10
C ALA A 19 -8.93 3.83 29.20
N ALA A 20 -9.18 2.52 29.29
CA ALA A 20 -8.55 1.54 28.41
C ALA A 20 -8.95 1.72 26.93
N ALA A 21 -10.22 2.02 26.65
CA ALA A 21 -10.69 2.31 25.31
C ALA A 21 -10.05 3.58 24.73
N LEU A 22 -9.91 4.63 25.53
CA LEU A 22 -9.23 5.87 25.11
C LEU A 22 -7.75 5.64 24.84
N LEU A 23 -7.07 4.87 25.67
CA LEU A 23 -5.66 4.50 25.46
C LEU A 23 -5.47 3.72 24.15
N LEU A 24 -6.36 2.76 23.87
CA LEU A 24 -6.36 2.03 22.60
C LEU A 24 -6.60 2.95 21.39
N ALA A 25 -7.56 3.87 21.50
CA ALA A 25 -7.83 4.83 20.44
C ALA A 25 -6.64 5.75 20.19
N CYS A 26 -6.02 6.27 21.25
CA CYS A 26 -4.80 7.08 21.14
C CYS A 26 -3.63 6.29 20.55
N PHE A 27 -3.46 5.04 20.93
CA PHE A 27 -2.42 4.17 20.38
C PHE A 27 -2.63 3.93 18.88
N ASN A 28 -3.85 3.63 18.44
CA ASN A 28 -4.16 3.42 17.03
C ASN A 28 -3.91 4.69 16.20
N LEU A 29 -4.29 5.87 16.71
CA LEU A 29 -4.04 7.14 16.02
C LEU A 29 -2.54 7.45 15.95
N TRP A 30 -1.79 7.15 17.00
CA TRP A 30 -0.35 7.33 17.02
C TRP A 30 0.35 6.37 16.03
N ASP A 31 -0.08 5.10 15.98
CA ASP A 31 0.48 4.10 15.06
C ASP A 31 0.22 4.46 13.59
N GLU A 32 -1.00 4.94 13.27
CA GLU A 32 -1.35 5.46 11.94
C GLU A 32 -0.50 6.68 11.56
N GLN A 33 -0.31 7.63 12.49
CA GLN A 33 0.51 8.82 12.25
C GLN A 33 1.99 8.47 12.07
N ARG A 34 2.49 7.51 12.83
CA ARG A 34 3.86 7.01 12.69
C ARG A 34 4.09 6.42 11.30
N ALA A 35 3.16 5.57 10.83
CA ALA A 35 3.24 4.97 9.50
C ALA A 35 3.20 6.03 8.39
N ALA A 36 2.34 7.05 8.53
CA ALA A 36 2.27 8.16 7.59
C ALA A 36 3.58 8.96 7.52
N ASN A 37 4.19 9.25 8.66
CA ASN A 37 5.44 10.01 8.72
C ASN A 37 6.60 9.19 8.12
N SER A 38 6.72 7.90 8.47
CA SER A 38 7.74 7.02 7.93
C SER A 38 7.65 6.94 6.40
N ALA A 39 6.46 6.68 5.87
CA ALA A 39 6.25 6.64 4.42
C ALA A 39 6.59 7.98 3.74
N GLY A 40 6.25 9.12 4.37
CA GLY A 40 6.53 10.44 3.83
C GLY A 40 8.01 10.82 3.85
N GLU A 41 8.77 10.42 4.86
CA GLU A 41 10.23 10.64 4.93
C GLU A 41 10.93 9.83 3.84
N THR A 42 10.65 8.53 3.75
CA THR A 42 11.22 7.66 2.71
C THR A 42 10.84 8.13 1.30
N LEU A 43 9.61 8.60 1.10
CA LEU A 43 9.18 9.09 -0.21
C LEU A 43 10.05 10.24 -0.72
N GLN A 44 10.37 11.21 0.14
CA GLN A 44 11.22 12.36 -0.23
C GLN A 44 12.62 11.92 -0.67
N GLU A 45 13.17 10.90 -0.03
CA GLU A 45 14.49 10.36 -0.36
C GLU A 45 14.46 9.60 -1.69
N LEU A 46 13.44 8.76 -1.90
CA LEU A 46 13.26 8.01 -3.14
C LEU A 46 12.98 8.90 -4.36
N GLU A 47 12.23 10.00 -4.20
CA GLU A 47 11.98 10.96 -5.27
C GLU A 47 13.28 11.60 -5.80
N VAL A 48 14.24 11.85 -4.93
CA VAL A 48 15.57 12.34 -5.32
C VAL A 48 16.28 11.31 -6.17
N VAL A 49 16.30 10.04 -5.73
CA VAL A 49 16.93 8.94 -6.46
C VAL A 49 16.28 8.73 -7.84
N CYS A 50 14.95 8.67 -7.90
CA CYS A 50 14.22 8.52 -9.16
C CYS A 50 14.49 9.68 -10.12
N SER A 51 14.57 10.93 -9.62
CA SER A 51 14.82 12.10 -10.47
C SER A 51 16.24 12.10 -11.05
N GLU A 52 17.23 11.70 -10.27
CA GLU A 52 18.62 11.58 -10.73
C GLU A 52 18.77 10.50 -11.81
N GLN A 53 18.06 9.38 -11.69
CA GLN A 53 18.11 8.28 -12.65
C GLN A 53 17.37 8.63 -13.95
N ALA A 54 16.22 9.31 -13.86
CA ALA A 54 15.49 9.77 -15.04
C ALA A 54 16.31 10.76 -15.90
N GLU A 55 17.19 11.58 -15.29
CA GLU A 55 18.09 12.48 -16.01
C GLU A 55 19.23 11.77 -16.74
N THR A 56 19.60 10.54 -16.33
CA THR A 56 20.69 9.77 -16.93
C THR A 56 20.26 8.89 -18.09
N THR A 57 18.97 8.68 -18.29
CA THR A 57 18.43 7.86 -19.40
C THR A 57 18.45 8.69 -20.70
N GLU A 58 19.16 8.20 -21.72
CA GLU A 58 19.24 8.86 -23.03
C GLU A 58 17.86 8.88 -23.71
N PRO A 59 17.40 10.01 -24.28
CA PRO A 59 16.11 10.09 -24.95
C PRO A 59 16.05 9.14 -26.16
N GLY A 60 15.20 8.11 -26.10
CA GLY A 60 14.95 7.18 -27.19
C GLY A 60 15.54 5.78 -26.98
N GLU A 61 16.20 5.50 -25.88
CA GLU A 61 16.56 4.15 -25.47
C GLU A 61 15.34 3.44 -24.91
N LEU A 62 15.07 2.22 -25.38
CA LEU A 62 13.98 1.40 -24.86
C LEU A 62 14.37 0.89 -23.45
N PRO A 63 13.48 0.98 -22.47
CA PRO A 63 13.73 0.43 -21.14
C PRO A 63 14.08 -1.06 -21.19
N ASP A 64 15.03 -1.49 -20.37
CA ASP A 64 15.55 -2.86 -20.37
C ASP A 64 14.45 -3.91 -20.12
N TYR A 65 13.43 -3.59 -19.32
CA TYR A 65 12.33 -4.50 -19.03
C TYR A 65 11.48 -4.84 -20.27
N LEU A 66 11.45 -3.97 -21.29
CA LEU A 66 10.77 -4.27 -22.57
C LEU A 66 11.53 -5.31 -23.38
N LEU A 67 12.84 -5.40 -23.22
CA LEU A 67 13.71 -6.37 -23.89
C LEU A 67 13.79 -7.68 -23.13
N ALA A 68 13.66 -7.64 -21.80
CA ALA A 68 13.75 -8.79 -20.90
C ALA A 68 12.70 -8.65 -19.76
N PRO A 69 11.43 -9.00 -19.99
CA PRO A 69 10.36 -8.85 -18.98
C PRO A 69 10.58 -9.69 -17.72
N ASP A 70 11.47 -10.68 -17.78
CA ASP A 70 11.84 -11.52 -16.64
C ASP A 70 12.88 -10.85 -15.70
N LEU A 71 13.34 -9.63 -16.02
CA LEU A 71 14.20 -8.88 -15.13
C LEU A 71 13.47 -8.59 -13.81
N GLU A 72 14.22 -8.70 -12.72
CA GLU A 72 13.73 -8.23 -11.43
C GLU A 72 13.70 -6.69 -11.43
N MET A 73 12.67 -6.13 -10.82
CA MET A 73 12.60 -4.67 -10.64
C MET A 73 13.74 -4.23 -9.73
N PRO A 74 14.48 -3.17 -10.10
CA PRO A 74 15.56 -2.65 -9.27
C PRO A 74 15.03 -2.19 -7.91
N ALA A 75 15.82 -2.40 -6.87
CA ALA A 75 15.49 -1.97 -5.53
C ALA A 75 16.57 -1.03 -4.98
N VAL A 76 16.15 -0.06 -4.18
CA VAL A 76 17.04 0.87 -3.46
C VAL A 76 16.86 0.62 -1.97
N GLU A 77 17.99 0.44 -1.26
CA GLU A 77 18.00 0.31 0.19
C GLU A 77 17.92 1.70 0.84
N GLU A 78 16.86 1.94 1.61
CA GLU A 78 16.66 3.17 2.38
C GLU A 78 16.06 2.83 3.75
N ASP A 79 16.55 3.46 4.81
CA ASP A 79 16.11 3.26 6.20
C ASP A 79 15.97 1.78 6.65
N GLY A 80 16.83 0.91 6.08
CA GLY A 80 16.85 -0.53 6.39
C GLY A 80 15.74 -1.34 5.73
N GLY A 81 15.14 -0.83 4.64
CA GLY A 81 14.22 -1.52 3.76
C GLY A 81 14.60 -1.37 2.29
N ASP A 82 14.25 -2.36 1.47
CA ASP A 82 14.46 -2.33 0.03
C ASP A 82 13.17 -1.86 -0.65
N TYR A 83 13.25 -0.81 -1.45
CA TYR A 83 12.11 -0.19 -2.14
C TYR A 83 12.24 -0.34 -3.64
N ILE A 84 11.15 -0.71 -4.30
CA ILE A 84 11.08 -0.95 -5.76
C ILE A 84 10.41 0.17 -6.54
N GLY A 85 9.87 1.17 -5.88
CA GLY A 85 9.20 2.30 -6.55
C GLY A 85 8.18 3.01 -5.68
N VAL A 86 7.43 3.89 -6.33
CA VAL A 86 6.40 4.74 -5.73
C VAL A 86 5.05 4.46 -6.38
N LEU A 87 4.03 4.23 -5.56
CA LEU A 87 2.65 4.01 -5.97
C LEU A 87 1.82 5.27 -5.70
N GLU A 88 1.21 5.81 -6.73
CA GLU A 88 0.32 6.95 -6.65
C GLU A 88 -1.14 6.54 -6.84
N LEU A 89 -2.01 7.08 -5.98
CA LEU A 89 -3.47 6.94 -6.02
C LEU A 89 -4.07 8.36 -6.02
N PRO A 90 -4.12 9.05 -7.17
CA PRO A 90 -4.44 10.48 -7.25
C PRO A 90 -5.80 10.84 -6.64
N LEU A 91 -6.84 10.00 -6.87
CA LEU A 91 -8.17 10.23 -6.28
C LEU A 91 -8.13 10.26 -4.75
N LEU A 92 -7.26 9.47 -4.14
CA LEU A 92 -7.11 9.38 -2.69
C LEU A 92 -6.10 10.41 -2.14
N GLY A 93 -5.35 11.07 -3.02
CA GLY A 93 -4.23 11.95 -2.65
C GLY A 93 -3.14 11.18 -1.90
N LEU A 94 -2.89 9.95 -2.31
CA LEU A 94 -1.86 9.09 -1.74
C LEU A 94 -0.71 8.91 -2.72
N GLU A 95 0.49 9.02 -2.18
CA GLU A 95 1.76 8.72 -2.81
C GLU A 95 2.58 7.94 -1.80
N LEU A 96 2.97 6.71 -2.16
CA LEU A 96 3.44 5.73 -1.20
C LEU A 96 4.64 4.97 -1.74
N PRO A 97 5.76 4.90 -1.00
CA PRO A 97 6.87 4.02 -1.35
C PRO A 97 6.41 2.56 -1.26
N VAL A 98 6.91 1.71 -2.15
CA VAL A 98 6.58 0.28 -2.19
C VAL A 98 7.81 -0.54 -1.90
N MET A 99 7.77 -1.34 -0.84
CA MET A 99 8.85 -2.24 -0.47
C MET A 99 8.91 -3.47 -1.38
N GLU A 100 10.10 -3.97 -1.63
CA GLU A 100 10.37 -5.10 -2.54
C GLU A 100 9.64 -6.38 -2.12
N SER A 101 9.65 -6.69 -0.85
CA SER A 101 9.03 -7.90 -0.32
C SER A 101 8.15 -7.56 0.89
N TRP A 102 7.20 -8.42 1.19
CA TRP A 102 6.30 -8.19 2.30
C TRP A 102 6.68 -8.99 3.55
N SER A 103 6.55 -8.34 4.69
CA SER A 103 6.51 -8.96 6.01
C SER A 103 5.53 -8.20 6.90
N TYR A 104 5.13 -8.79 8.02
CA TYR A 104 4.27 -8.07 8.98
C TYR A 104 4.94 -6.82 9.58
N PRO A 105 6.25 -6.80 9.88
CA PRO A 105 6.94 -5.57 10.25
C PRO A 105 6.92 -4.52 9.14
N ASP A 106 7.24 -4.90 7.89
CA ASP A 106 7.37 -3.98 6.76
C ASP A 106 6.04 -3.34 6.38
N LEU A 107 4.94 -4.10 6.41
CA LEU A 107 3.60 -3.56 6.20
C LEU A 107 3.22 -2.43 7.17
N ARG A 108 3.90 -2.30 8.32
CA ARG A 108 3.71 -1.19 9.26
C ARG A 108 4.45 0.08 8.84
N VAL A 109 5.40 -0.06 7.94
CA VAL A 109 6.23 1.03 7.41
C VAL A 109 5.61 1.55 6.12
N ALA A 110 5.40 0.67 5.13
CA ALA A 110 4.95 1.01 3.80
C ALA A 110 4.12 -0.12 3.17
N PRO A 111 3.43 0.14 2.03
CA PRO A 111 2.98 -0.91 1.11
C PRO A 111 4.13 -1.81 0.69
N CYS A 112 3.83 -3.08 0.48
CA CYS A 112 4.83 -4.08 0.09
C CYS A 112 4.37 -4.86 -1.14
N ARG A 113 5.29 -5.19 -2.03
CA ARG A 113 5.03 -6.16 -3.09
C ARG A 113 4.73 -7.52 -2.46
N TYR A 114 3.55 -8.03 -2.73
CA TYR A 114 3.12 -9.35 -2.28
C TYR A 114 3.54 -10.44 -3.25
N SER A 115 3.45 -10.18 -4.56
CA SER A 115 3.91 -11.06 -5.65
C SER A 115 3.91 -10.33 -6.98
N GLY A 116 4.48 -10.94 -8.01
CA GLY A 116 4.49 -10.44 -9.38
C GLY A 116 5.40 -9.24 -9.60
N SER A 117 5.32 -8.65 -10.79
CA SER A 117 6.14 -7.53 -11.24
C SER A 117 5.33 -6.57 -12.12
N ALA A 118 5.62 -5.29 -12.07
CA ALA A 118 5.08 -4.32 -13.02
C ALA A 118 5.53 -4.62 -14.46
N TYR A 119 6.70 -5.24 -14.62
CA TYR A 119 7.26 -5.65 -15.92
C TYR A 119 6.50 -6.80 -16.59
N GLN A 120 5.79 -7.61 -15.80
CA GLN A 120 5.02 -8.78 -16.25
C GLN A 120 3.50 -8.55 -16.23
N ASP A 121 3.07 -7.34 -15.89
CA ASP A 121 1.64 -7.00 -15.74
C ASP A 121 0.87 -7.96 -14.80
N ASP A 122 1.50 -8.32 -13.67
CA ASP A 122 0.91 -9.22 -12.67
C ASP A 122 1.20 -8.81 -11.21
N MET A 123 1.61 -7.55 -10.98
CA MET A 123 2.03 -7.08 -9.69
C MET A 123 0.88 -7.04 -8.67
N VAL A 124 1.12 -7.57 -7.49
CA VAL A 124 0.20 -7.53 -6.35
C VAL A 124 0.86 -6.78 -5.19
N VAL A 125 0.21 -5.72 -4.72
CA VAL A 125 0.70 -4.88 -3.61
C VAL A 125 -0.25 -4.97 -2.43
N ALA A 126 0.30 -5.25 -1.25
CA ALA A 126 -0.39 -5.30 0.02
C ALA A 126 -0.06 -4.07 0.86
N ALA A 127 -1.01 -3.56 1.62
CA ALA A 127 -0.75 -2.57 2.66
C ALA A 127 -1.71 -2.70 3.84
N HIS A 128 -1.38 -2.08 4.97
CA HIS A 128 -2.29 -1.96 6.09
C HIS A 128 -3.51 -1.09 5.74
N ASN A 129 -4.60 -1.30 6.50
CA ASN A 129 -5.83 -0.52 6.37
C ASN A 129 -5.78 0.83 7.13
N TYR A 130 -4.59 1.43 7.25
CA TYR A 130 -4.44 2.81 7.69
C TYR A 130 -4.98 3.76 6.62
N LYS A 131 -5.54 4.89 7.02
CA LYS A 131 -6.03 5.91 6.05
C LYS A 131 -4.90 6.50 5.21
N SER A 132 -3.70 6.56 5.79
CA SER A 132 -2.46 6.95 5.13
C SER A 132 -1.91 5.90 4.17
N HIS A 133 -2.42 4.67 4.20
CA HIS A 133 -2.10 3.59 3.28
C HIS A 133 -3.35 3.17 2.50
N PHE A 134 -3.75 1.88 2.57
CA PHE A 134 -4.85 1.34 1.76
C PHE A 134 -6.22 1.33 2.45
N GLY A 135 -6.37 1.98 3.60
CA GLY A 135 -7.65 2.00 4.32
C GLY A 135 -8.81 2.66 3.57
N ARG A 136 -8.48 3.44 2.53
CA ARG A 136 -9.45 4.15 1.69
C ARG A 136 -9.66 3.52 0.30
N LEU A 137 -9.06 2.36 0.00
CA LEU A 137 -9.18 1.70 -1.32
C LEU A 137 -10.63 1.52 -1.79
N LYS A 138 -11.56 1.29 -0.86
CA LYS A 138 -13.01 1.18 -1.16
C LYS A 138 -13.65 2.44 -1.75
N GLU A 139 -12.97 3.58 -1.72
CA GLU A 139 -13.44 4.84 -2.29
C GLU A 139 -13.14 4.92 -3.80
N LEU A 140 -12.21 4.11 -4.29
CA LEU A 140 -11.89 3.99 -5.72
C LEU A 140 -13.07 3.42 -6.51
N ARG A 141 -13.09 3.73 -7.80
CA ARG A 141 -14.13 3.30 -8.74
C ARG A 141 -13.51 2.87 -10.07
N PRO A 142 -14.18 2.03 -10.85
CA PRO A 142 -13.74 1.71 -12.20
C PRO A 142 -13.50 2.99 -13.01
N GLY A 143 -12.32 3.04 -13.66
CA GLY A 143 -11.82 4.17 -14.43
C GLY A 143 -10.88 5.11 -13.67
N ASP A 144 -10.77 5.00 -12.34
CA ASP A 144 -9.80 5.81 -11.58
C ASP A 144 -8.37 5.40 -11.93
N GLU A 145 -7.49 6.38 -12.03
CA GLU A 145 -6.08 6.18 -12.37
C GLU A 145 -5.28 5.73 -11.15
N VAL A 146 -4.37 4.80 -11.38
CA VAL A 146 -3.30 4.38 -10.47
C VAL A 146 -2.00 4.44 -11.24
N ARG A 147 -0.91 4.93 -10.64
CA ARG A 147 0.42 4.96 -11.23
C ARG A 147 1.42 4.28 -10.34
N PHE A 148 2.34 3.58 -10.93
CA PHE A 148 3.52 3.06 -10.25
C PHE A 148 4.76 3.51 -11.02
N THR A 149 5.72 4.11 -10.32
CA THR A 149 7.01 4.51 -10.88
C THR A 149 8.08 3.65 -10.21
N ASP A 150 8.86 2.90 -10.99
CA ASP A 150 9.95 2.09 -10.46
C ASP A 150 11.20 2.94 -10.11
N MET A 151 12.23 2.28 -9.60
CA MET A 151 13.48 2.96 -9.21
C MET A 151 14.34 3.42 -10.39
N GLU A 152 14.01 3.05 -11.63
CA GLU A 152 14.63 3.56 -12.87
C GLU A 152 13.85 4.72 -13.48
N GLY A 153 12.72 5.11 -12.89
CA GLY A 153 11.86 6.18 -13.38
C GLY A 153 10.86 5.74 -14.45
N ASN A 154 10.72 4.43 -14.71
CA ASN A 154 9.70 3.91 -15.63
C ASN A 154 8.31 4.06 -14.99
N VAL A 155 7.38 4.67 -15.72
CA VAL A 155 6.02 4.95 -15.23
C VAL A 155 5.03 3.96 -15.82
N PHE A 156 4.41 3.16 -14.96
CA PHE A 156 3.34 2.21 -15.29
C PHE A 156 1.99 2.81 -14.90
N ARG A 157 1.10 2.95 -15.87
CA ARG A 157 -0.22 3.55 -15.68
C ARG A 157 -1.31 2.48 -15.76
N TYR A 158 -2.20 2.53 -14.79
CA TYR A 158 -3.29 1.57 -14.66
C TYR A 158 -4.62 2.30 -14.49
N ALA A 159 -5.69 1.65 -14.94
CA ALA A 159 -7.05 2.04 -14.62
C ALA A 159 -7.69 0.99 -13.72
N VAL A 160 -8.35 1.42 -12.66
CA VAL A 160 -9.18 0.55 -11.83
C VAL A 160 -10.24 -0.10 -12.71
N ALA A 161 -10.31 -1.43 -12.72
CA ALA A 161 -11.30 -2.21 -13.48
C ALA A 161 -12.47 -2.61 -12.57
N GLU A 162 -12.17 -3.18 -11.41
CA GLU A 162 -13.20 -3.58 -10.45
C GLU A 162 -12.70 -3.56 -9.01
N LEU A 163 -13.65 -3.55 -8.08
CA LEU A 163 -13.42 -3.72 -6.66
C LEU A 163 -14.18 -4.94 -6.17
N GLU A 164 -13.50 -5.78 -5.41
CA GLU A 164 -14.07 -6.98 -4.84
C GLU A 164 -13.67 -7.16 -3.38
N THR A 165 -14.27 -8.12 -2.72
CA THR A 165 -13.90 -8.52 -1.37
C THR A 165 -13.62 -10.00 -1.35
N LEU A 166 -12.35 -10.37 -1.15
CA LEU A 166 -11.89 -11.74 -1.05
C LEU A 166 -11.83 -12.21 0.41
N GLY A 167 -11.96 -13.50 0.63
CA GLY A 167 -11.72 -14.11 1.93
C GLY A 167 -10.25 -14.06 2.31
N LYS A 168 -9.95 -14.18 3.59
CA LYS A 168 -8.56 -14.11 4.08
C LYS A 168 -7.64 -15.24 3.59
N TYR A 169 -8.21 -16.31 3.07
CA TYR A 169 -7.49 -17.49 2.59
C TYR A 169 -7.49 -17.62 1.06
N ASP A 170 -8.15 -16.71 0.35
CA ASP A 170 -8.30 -16.75 -1.12
C ASP A 170 -7.05 -16.19 -1.80
N VAL A 171 -5.88 -16.77 -1.46
CA VAL A 171 -4.56 -16.30 -1.91
C VAL A 171 -4.39 -16.52 -3.41
N GLU A 172 -4.86 -17.66 -3.93
CA GLU A 172 -4.78 -17.97 -5.36
C GLU A 172 -5.65 -17.00 -6.17
N GLU A 173 -6.86 -16.69 -5.69
CA GLU A 173 -7.73 -15.71 -6.31
C GLU A 173 -7.12 -14.31 -6.29
N MET A 174 -6.38 -13.97 -5.22
CA MET A 174 -5.67 -12.69 -5.13
C MET A 174 -4.65 -12.51 -6.24
N LYS A 175 -3.95 -13.58 -6.65
CA LYS A 175 -2.89 -13.58 -7.67
C LYS A 175 -3.39 -13.88 -9.07
N SER A 176 -4.62 -14.38 -9.21
CA SER A 176 -5.16 -14.83 -10.48
C SER A 176 -5.99 -13.74 -11.19
N GLY A 177 -6.39 -14.02 -12.43
CA GLY A 177 -7.33 -13.19 -13.18
C GLY A 177 -6.71 -12.32 -14.26
N GLY A 178 -5.38 -12.35 -14.43
CA GLY A 178 -4.70 -11.59 -15.50
C GLY A 178 -4.79 -10.08 -15.32
N TRP A 179 -4.76 -9.62 -14.08
CA TRP A 179 -4.77 -8.21 -13.71
C TRP A 179 -3.34 -7.67 -13.69
N ALA A 180 -3.10 -6.57 -14.38
CA ALA A 180 -1.78 -5.95 -14.45
C ALA A 180 -1.30 -5.43 -13.09
N LEU A 181 -2.24 -4.93 -12.26
CA LEU A 181 -1.96 -4.53 -10.89
C LEU A 181 -3.14 -4.91 -9.99
N THR A 182 -2.82 -5.46 -8.82
CA THR A 182 -3.79 -5.72 -7.75
C THR A 182 -3.36 -5.03 -6.48
N LEU A 183 -4.24 -4.24 -5.88
CA LEU A 183 -4.02 -3.61 -4.58
C LEU A 183 -4.95 -4.24 -3.56
N PHE A 184 -4.45 -4.59 -2.37
CA PHE A 184 -5.33 -5.12 -1.34
C PHE A 184 -4.96 -4.72 0.08
N THR A 185 -5.97 -4.68 0.94
CA THR A 185 -5.82 -4.45 2.38
C THR A 185 -6.80 -5.30 3.20
N CYS A 186 -6.52 -5.45 4.49
CA CYS A 186 -7.44 -6.13 5.40
C CYS A 186 -8.70 -5.30 5.65
N THR A 187 -9.85 -5.96 5.77
CA THR A 187 -11.03 -5.34 6.39
C THR A 187 -10.85 -5.21 7.90
N TYR A 188 -11.65 -4.36 8.55
CA TYR A 188 -11.70 -4.32 10.02
C TYR A 188 -11.99 -5.72 10.57
N GLY A 189 -11.13 -6.18 11.48
CA GLY A 189 -11.21 -7.54 12.02
C GLY A 189 -10.49 -8.62 11.18
N GLY A 190 -9.94 -8.28 10.00
CA GLY A 190 -9.03 -9.13 9.23
C GLY A 190 -9.66 -10.37 8.59
N GLN A 191 -11.00 -10.47 8.54
CA GLN A 191 -11.69 -11.66 8.02
C GLN A 191 -11.73 -11.71 6.49
N SER A 192 -11.56 -10.58 5.83
CA SER A 192 -11.54 -10.46 4.37
C SER A 192 -10.57 -9.39 3.91
N ARG A 193 -10.44 -9.27 2.59
CA ARG A 193 -9.55 -8.31 1.92
C ARG A 193 -10.38 -7.44 0.98
N VAL A 194 -10.27 -6.12 1.12
CA VAL A 194 -10.69 -5.19 0.08
C VAL A 194 -9.64 -5.26 -1.02
N THR A 195 -10.06 -5.60 -2.22
CA THR A 195 -9.19 -5.83 -3.37
C THR A 195 -9.61 -4.93 -4.51
N VAL A 196 -8.65 -4.24 -5.11
CA VAL A 196 -8.81 -3.39 -6.28
C VAL A 196 -8.03 -4.03 -7.42
N ARG A 197 -8.72 -4.30 -8.54
CA ARG A 197 -8.16 -4.89 -9.75
C ARG A 197 -7.96 -3.81 -10.78
N CYS A 198 -6.77 -3.75 -11.35
CA CYS A 198 -6.41 -2.73 -12.32
C CYS A 198 -5.90 -3.36 -13.63
N GLN A 199 -6.21 -2.72 -14.73
CA GLN A 199 -5.67 -3.05 -16.06
C GLN A 199 -4.63 -2.02 -16.46
N ALA A 200 -3.60 -2.45 -17.17
CA ALA A 200 -2.64 -1.54 -17.76
C ALA A 200 -3.34 -0.62 -18.77
N MET A 201 -3.01 0.65 -18.72
CA MET A 201 -3.44 1.62 -19.72
C MET A 201 -2.43 1.59 -20.86
N ALA A 202 -2.94 1.50 -22.10
CA ALA A 202 -2.06 1.71 -23.25
C ALA A 202 -1.43 3.10 -23.15
N GLU A 203 -0.12 3.19 -23.40
CA GLU A 203 0.52 4.49 -23.55
C GLU A 203 -0.25 5.29 -24.59
N ALA A 204 -0.67 6.50 -24.23
CA ALA A 204 -1.27 7.42 -25.18
C ALA A 204 -0.19 7.74 -26.22
N GLY A 205 -0.34 7.13 -27.40
CA GLY A 205 0.68 7.02 -28.45
C GLY A 205 1.53 8.28 -28.63
N ALA A 206 2.82 8.02 -28.74
CA ALA A 206 3.81 8.99 -29.24
C ALA A 206 3.53 9.33 -30.72
#